data_bd6663e991b32dedd6192bf1269e36f0
#
_entry.id   bd6663e991b32dedd6192bf1269e36f0
#
_cell.length_a   1.000
_cell.length_b   1.000
_cell.length_c   1.000
_cell.angle_alpha   90.00
_cell.angle_beta   90.00
_cell.angle_gamma   90.00
#
_symmetry.space_group_name_H-M   'P 1'
#
loop_
_entity.id
_entity.type
_entity.pdbx_description
1 polymer ?
#
loop_
_entity_poly.entity_id
_entity_poly.type
_entity_poly.pdbx_seq_one_letter_code
_entity_poly.pdbx_strand_id
1 'polypeptide(L)'
;MSVFKIPLGLCEDVHKIIARFWWGSQDDKRGIHWAKWERISKAKCRGGMGFKEFSCFNHALVAKQGWRILQFPDSLAARVLQARYFKQSDFLQAKLGSNPSYIWKSILWGRTVIQKGSRWRIGSGNKVQVHNSNWIPRPETFRPISSSTIPNEAVVSKLIDSNQNWNVIKVFQHFIKEDAELITSIPLPRRPKPDQIMWHYDKQGNYTVKSGYRIAQQIKFQDSPSCSVSDPSIWKAIWTCLLPEKIKIFMWRAVRNLLPSAENLWSKKVISDPTCQLCKKTMENISHALVDCKMARKVWKMVSCADKVYTFAKQSMSYVLQCMTEMLNRTDFELLVACFWSIWHARNLFLFEGKKVDPLVSLAKAEAVLDSYKRVKIPSSSHLESKITVKQQRWKPPPQGWFKLNVDAATKIEKQVAGLGIVLRDFNGSVVAAAVKPSKFYGDIIFAEAEAVEWGLQVARYITMASIIVETDSQGVSDLLNNKKSNRSEVFWVISEIQELVKVFCNVKVQYTPRHCNSIAHSIARLALGCEESVIWKNPFPENIWYLFQSSNE
;
A
#
# COMPACT_ATOMS: atom_id res chain seq x y z
N MET A 1 4.72 -16.51 -20.11
CA MET A 1 3.73 -15.81 -19.24
C MET A 1 3.69 -14.30 -19.41
N SER A 2 4.81 -13.62 -19.62
CA SER A 2 4.85 -12.14 -19.62
C SER A 2 4.48 -11.49 -20.96
N VAL A 3 4.37 -12.23 -22.04
CA VAL A 3 4.14 -11.71 -23.40
C VAL A 3 2.85 -12.23 -24.01
N PHE A 4 2.42 -13.44 -23.65
CA PHE A 4 1.28 -14.11 -24.23
C PHE A 4 0.14 -14.32 -23.23
N LYS A 5 -1.10 -14.20 -23.69
CA LYS A 5 -2.29 -14.65 -22.98
C LYS A 5 -2.27 -16.19 -22.94
N ILE A 6 -2.18 -16.76 -21.74
CA ILE A 6 -2.21 -18.20 -21.54
C ILE A 6 -3.65 -18.72 -21.68
N PRO A 7 -3.87 -19.84 -22.35
CA PRO A 7 -5.19 -20.49 -22.40
C PRO A 7 -5.72 -20.79 -21.00
N LEU A 8 -7.02 -20.59 -20.77
CA LEU A 8 -7.64 -20.78 -19.44
C LEU A 8 -7.48 -22.22 -18.94
N GLY A 9 -7.63 -23.23 -19.83
CA GLY A 9 -7.43 -24.64 -19.46
C GLY A 9 -6.05 -24.91 -18.86
N LEU A 10 -4.98 -24.33 -19.44
CA LEU A 10 -3.63 -24.48 -18.88
C LEU A 10 -3.50 -23.79 -17.51
N CYS A 11 -4.14 -22.63 -17.31
CA CYS A 11 -4.19 -22.00 -15.99
C CYS A 11 -4.90 -22.90 -14.96
N GLU A 12 -5.99 -23.54 -15.34
CA GLU A 12 -6.74 -24.48 -14.49
C GLU A 12 -5.92 -25.73 -14.16
N ASP A 13 -5.17 -26.26 -15.11
CA ASP A 13 -4.30 -27.42 -14.87
C ASP A 13 -3.18 -27.09 -13.88
N VAL A 14 -2.56 -25.90 -14.01
CA VAL A 14 -1.60 -25.42 -13.02
C VAL A 14 -2.26 -25.26 -11.63
N HIS A 15 -3.48 -24.73 -11.56
CA HIS A 15 -4.23 -24.64 -10.29
C HIS A 15 -4.50 -26.01 -9.68
N LYS A 16 -4.84 -27.02 -10.50
CA LYS A 16 -5.04 -28.41 -10.02
C LYS A 16 -3.76 -29.01 -9.45
N ILE A 17 -2.61 -28.79 -10.11
CA ILE A 17 -1.30 -29.26 -9.64
C ILE A 17 -0.97 -28.64 -8.28
N ILE A 18 -1.09 -27.31 -8.14
CA ILE A 18 -0.80 -26.61 -6.89
C ILE A 18 -1.79 -27.02 -5.80
N ALA A 19 -3.07 -27.22 -6.12
CA ALA A 19 -4.07 -27.68 -5.17
C ALA A 19 -3.77 -29.11 -4.66
N ARG A 20 -3.34 -30.01 -5.54
CA ARG A 20 -2.90 -31.36 -5.14
C ARG A 20 -1.75 -31.30 -4.16
N PHE A 21 -0.72 -30.52 -4.48
CA PHE A 21 0.42 -30.31 -3.57
C PHE A 21 -0.01 -29.71 -2.22
N TRP A 22 -0.85 -28.68 -2.24
CA TRP A 22 -1.31 -27.99 -1.04
C TRP A 22 -2.14 -28.88 -0.09
N TRP A 23 -2.97 -29.77 -0.67
CA TRP A 23 -3.81 -30.67 0.11
C TRP A 23 -3.13 -32.01 0.43
N GLY A 24 -1.84 -32.16 0.11
CA GLY A 24 -1.04 -33.35 0.48
C GLY A 24 -1.38 -34.59 -0.33
N SER A 25 -1.85 -34.44 -1.59
CA SER A 25 -1.99 -35.57 -2.50
C SER A 25 -0.60 -35.96 -3.03
N GLN A 26 -0.16 -37.18 -2.70
CA GLN A 26 1.02 -37.85 -3.28
C GLN A 26 0.54 -38.90 -4.29
N ASP A 27 1.47 -39.39 -5.13
CA ASP A 27 1.13 -40.25 -6.29
C ASP A 27 0.22 -41.44 -5.94
N ASP A 28 0.39 -42.07 -4.75
CA ASP A 28 -0.42 -43.20 -4.30
C ASP A 28 -1.53 -42.85 -3.28
N LYS A 29 -1.59 -41.61 -2.78
CA LYS A 29 -2.59 -41.19 -1.78
C LYS A 29 -3.30 -39.91 -2.20
N ARG A 30 -4.60 -40.03 -2.46
CA ARG A 30 -5.45 -38.89 -2.75
C ARG A 30 -5.78 -38.11 -1.47
N GLY A 31 -5.20 -36.92 -1.31
CA GLY A 31 -5.58 -36.01 -0.23
C GLY A 31 -6.97 -35.41 -0.45
N ILE A 32 -7.68 -35.13 0.64
CA ILE A 32 -9.00 -34.48 0.56
C ILE A 32 -8.82 -33.00 0.22
N HIS A 33 -9.43 -32.56 -0.88
CA HIS A 33 -9.51 -31.16 -1.25
C HIS A 33 -10.64 -30.48 -0.43
N TRP A 34 -10.27 -29.76 0.63
CA TRP A 34 -11.20 -29.14 1.57
C TRP A 34 -11.87 -27.87 1.02
N ALA A 35 -11.23 -27.17 0.08
CA ALA A 35 -11.77 -25.95 -0.53
C ALA A 35 -11.42 -25.86 -2.00
N LYS A 36 -12.30 -25.20 -2.79
CA LYS A 36 -12.06 -24.85 -4.20
C LYS A 36 -10.93 -23.82 -4.32
N TRP A 37 -10.23 -23.81 -5.46
CA TRP A 37 -9.12 -22.91 -5.74
C TRP A 37 -9.51 -21.43 -5.63
N GLU A 38 -10.69 -21.06 -6.13
CA GLU A 38 -11.21 -19.69 -6.08
C GLU A 38 -11.34 -19.16 -4.64
N ARG A 39 -11.57 -20.06 -3.68
CA ARG A 39 -11.68 -19.70 -2.27
C ARG A 39 -10.31 -19.45 -1.64
N ILE A 40 -9.31 -20.30 -1.93
CA ILE A 40 -7.97 -20.21 -1.37
C ILE A 40 -7.10 -19.15 -2.07
N SER A 41 -7.40 -18.81 -3.33
CA SER A 41 -6.71 -17.76 -4.09
C SER A 41 -7.15 -16.33 -3.73
N LYS A 42 -8.23 -16.15 -2.96
CA LYS A 42 -8.61 -14.83 -2.43
C LYS A 42 -7.48 -14.24 -1.56
N ALA A 43 -7.44 -12.90 -1.49
CA ALA A 43 -6.49 -12.22 -0.61
C ALA A 43 -6.67 -12.64 0.86
N LYS A 44 -5.60 -12.64 1.65
CA LYS A 44 -5.62 -12.98 3.09
C LYS A 44 -6.65 -12.15 3.87
N CYS A 45 -6.76 -10.86 3.59
CA CYS A 45 -7.76 -9.97 4.21
C CYS A 45 -9.22 -10.28 3.82
N ARG A 46 -9.43 -11.07 2.77
CA ARG A 46 -10.76 -11.56 2.34
C ARG A 46 -10.97 -13.04 2.67
N GLY A 47 -10.18 -13.58 3.59
CA GLY A 47 -10.26 -14.95 4.07
C GLY A 47 -9.76 -16.03 3.12
N GLY A 48 -8.91 -15.66 2.16
CA GLY A 48 -8.13 -16.60 1.37
C GLY A 48 -6.73 -16.82 1.95
N MET A 49 -5.92 -17.59 1.23
CA MET A 49 -4.51 -17.81 1.53
C MET A 49 -3.57 -16.88 0.73
N GLY A 50 -4.11 -16.12 -0.21
CA GLY A 50 -3.34 -15.24 -1.08
C GLY A 50 -2.57 -15.97 -2.18
N PHE A 51 -2.94 -17.20 -2.51
CA PHE A 51 -2.44 -17.87 -3.71
C PHE A 51 -2.79 -17.07 -4.96
N LYS A 52 -1.90 -17.07 -5.92
CA LYS A 52 -2.14 -16.33 -7.15
C LYS A 52 -3.11 -17.08 -8.06
N GLU A 53 -4.10 -16.36 -8.55
CA GLU A 53 -4.92 -16.79 -9.64
C GLU A 53 -4.15 -16.54 -10.94
N PHE A 54 -3.82 -17.62 -11.68
CA PHE A 54 -2.85 -17.57 -12.78
C PHE A 54 -3.33 -16.75 -13.97
N SER A 55 -4.62 -16.76 -14.29
CA SER A 55 -5.13 -15.96 -15.41
C SER A 55 -5.05 -14.46 -15.10
N CYS A 56 -5.37 -14.03 -13.87
CA CYS A 56 -5.20 -12.65 -13.45
C CYS A 56 -3.72 -12.23 -13.37
N PHE A 57 -2.85 -13.15 -12.94
CA PHE A 57 -1.42 -12.89 -12.88
C PHE A 57 -0.82 -12.75 -14.29
N ASN A 58 -1.19 -13.62 -15.21
CA ASN A 58 -0.82 -13.50 -16.62
C ASN A 58 -1.37 -12.21 -17.24
N HIS A 59 -2.61 -11.83 -16.92
CA HIS A 59 -3.23 -10.58 -17.37
C HIS A 59 -2.40 -9.36 -16.95
N ALA A 60 -1.98 -9.32 -15.70
CA ALA A 60 -1.12 -8.24 -15.18
C ALA A 60 0.28 -8.24 -15.81
N LEU A 61 0.87 -9.41 -16.08
CA LEU A 61 2.17 -9.51 -16.75
C LEU A 61 2.11 -9.01 -18.21
N VAL A 62 1.05 -9.36 -18.93
CA VAL A 62 0.85 -8.91 -20.31
C VAL A 62 0.50 -7.42 -20.34
N ALA A 63 -0.30 -6.93 -19.40
CA ALA A 63 -0.58 -5.50 -19.25
C ALA A 63 0.70 -4.67 -19.05
N LYS A 64 1.73 -5.21 -18.39
CA LYS A 64 3.03 -4.55 -18.26
C LYS A 64 3.67 -4.26 -19.62
N GLN A 65 3.46 -5.12 -20.62
CA GLN A 65 4.01 -4.86 -21.97
C GLN A 65 3.25 -3.73 -22.67
N GLY A 66 1.92 -3.68 -22.56
CA GLY A 66 1.12 -2.56 -23.05
C GLY A 66 1.49 -1.23 -22.36
N TRP A 67 1.75 -1.27 -21.04
CA TRP A 67 2.24 -0.12 -20.30
C TRP A 67 3.60 0.38 -20.83
N ARG A 68 4.52 -0.54 -21.18
CA ARG A 68 5.82 -0.18 -21.76
C ARG A 68 5.67 0.51 -23.13
N ILE A 69 4.73 0.06 -23.96
CA ILE A 69 4.43 0.71 -25.24
C ILE A 69 3.97 2.16 -25.03
N LEU A 70 3.09 2.40 -24.05
CA LEU A 70 2.62 3.74 -23.70
C LEU A 70 3.73 4.66 -23.18
N GLN A 71 4.65 4.11 -22.40
CA GLN A 71 5.67 4.89 -21.70
C GLN A 71 6.92 5.13 -22.55
N PHE A 72 7.21 4.25 -23.49
CA PHE A 72 8.39 4.29 -24.36
C PHE A 72 7.98 4.12 -25.83
N PRO A 73 7.26 5.12 -26.40
CA PRO A 73 6.76 5.05 -27.77
C PRO A 73 7.89 4.92 -28.81
N ASP A 74 9.07 5.44 -28.49
CA ASP A 74 10.24 5.39 -29.39
C ASP A 74 11.00 4.06 -29.34
N SER A 75 10.63 3.15 -28.43
CA SER A 75 11.26 1.83 -28.36
C SER A 75 10.97 1.01 -29.64
N LEU A 76 11.93 0.18 -30.05
CA LEU A 76 11.78 -0.65 -31.26
C LEU A 76 10.47 -1.45 -31.26
N ALA A 77 10.14 -2.06 -30.11
CA ALA A 77 8.88 -2.82 -29.98
C ALA A 77 7.63 -1.97 -30.18
N ALA A 78 7.60 -0.75 -29.59
CA ALA A 78 6.47 0.16 -29.74
C ALA A 78 6.34 0.65 -31.18
N ARG A 79 7.44 1.04 -31.83
CA ARG A 79 7.48 1.51 -33.23
C ARG A 79 7.02 0.42 -34.21
N VAL A 80 7.48 -0.81 -34.04
CA VAL A 80 7.05 -1.95 -34.90
C VAL A 80 5.54 -2.22 -34.77
N LEU A 81 5.04 -2.24 -33.53
CA LEU A 81 3.61 -2.47 -33.28
C LEU A 81 2.76 -1.29 -33.77
N GLN A 82 3.22 -0.06 -33.61
CA GLN A 82 2.55 1.14 -34.09
C GLN A 82 2.46 1.12 -35.61
N ALA A 83 3.57 0.88 -36.31
CA ALA A 83 3.63 0.83 -37.76
C ALA A 83 2.68 -0.21 -38.36
N ARG A 84 2.43 -1.32 -37.64
CA ARG A 84 1.59 -2.42 -38.14
C ARG A 84 0.12 -2.30 -37.74
N TYR A 85 -0.19 -1.85 -36.50
CA TYR A 85 -1.54 -2.00 -35.94
C TYR A 85 -2.26 -0.70 -35.60
N PHE A 86 -1.53 0.44 -35.38
CA PHE A 86 -2.15 1.68 -34.95
C PHE A 86 -1.42 2.95 -35.46
N LYS A 87 -1.15 3.00 -36.77
CA LYS A 87 -0.42 4.09 -37.42
C LYS A 87 -1.01 5.48 -37.16
N GLN A 88 -2.34 5.60 -37.09
CA GLN A 88 -3.09 6.87 -36.99
C GLN A 88 -3.87 7.01 -35.68
N SER A 89 -3.64 6.15 -34.69
CA SER A 89 -4.35 6.16 -33.42
C SER A 89 -3.43 5.91 -32.25
N ASP A 90 -3.88 6.28 -31.05
CA ASP A 90 -3.18 5.92 -29.82
C ASP A 90 -3.32 4.43 -29.49
N PHE A 91 -2.35 3.86 -28.81
CA PHE A 91 -2.40 2.47 -28.33
C PHE A 91 -3.67 2.15 -27.53
N LEU A 92 -4.19 3.08 -26.71
CA LEU A 92 -5.40 2.87 -25.91
C LEU A 92 -6.66 2.76 -26.76
N GLN A 93 -6.66 3.34 -27.97
CA GLN A 93 -7.77 3.30 -28.92
C GLN A 93 -7.55 2.31 -30.06
N ALA A 94 -6.38 1.68 -30.13
CA ALA A 94 -6.00 0.78 -31.21
C ALA A 94 -6.99 -0.37 -31.38
N LYS A 95 -7.35 -0.68 -32.61
CA LYS A 95 -8.25 -1.79 -32.96
C LYS A 95 -7.46 -3.09 -33.14
N LEU A 96 -8.17 -4.22 -33.10
CA LEU A 96 -7.56 -5.54 -33.29
C LEU A 96 -6.94 -5.71 -34.69
N GLY A 97 -7.61 -5.14 -35.70
CA GLY A 97 -7.22 -5.29 -37.10
C GLY A 97 -7.67 -6.64 -37.72
N SER A 98 -7.44 -6.80 -39.02
CA SER A 98 -7.90 -8.00 -39.80
C SER A 98 -6.98 -9.21 -39.63
N ASN A 99 -5.67 -9.01 -39.44
CA ASN A 99 -4.70 -10.11 -39.29
C ASN A 99 -3.78 -9.88 -38.08
N PRO A 100 -4.33 -9.98 -36.86
CA PRO A 100 -3.56 -9.70 -35.65
C PRO A 100 -2.69 -10.89 -35.23
N SER A 101 -1.43 -10.63 -34.92
CA SER A 101 -0.56 -11.63 -34.33
C SER A 101 -1.05 -12.03 -32.93
N TYR A 102 -0.62 -13.21 -32.46
CA TYR A 102 -0.96 -13.67 -31.11
C TYR A 102 -0.44 -12.75 -30.02
N ILE A 103 0.74 -12.16 -30.24
CA ILE A 103 1.31 -11.13 -29.34
C ILE A 103 0.38 -9.92 -29.27
N TRP A 104 -0.07 -9.40 -30.41
CA TRP A 104 -0.94 -8.22 -30.45
C TRP A 104 -2.28 -8.49 -29.77
N LYS A 105 -2.92 -9.63 -30.06
CA LYS A 105 -4.13 -10.08 -29.36
C LYS A 105 -3.93 -10.09 -27.83
N SER A 106 -2.78 -10.60 -27.38
CA SER A 106 -2.45 -10.68 -25.97
C SER A 106 -2.26 -9.29 -25.36
N ILE A 107 -1.52 -8.39 -26.01
CA ILE A 107 -1.29 -7.03 -25.54
C ILE A 107 -2.61 -6.24 -25.45
N LEU A 108 -3.49 -6.37 -26.44
CA LEU A 108 -4.83 -5.74 -26.40
C LEU A 108 -5.69 -6.29 -25.26
N TRP A 109 -5.60 -7.57 -24.96
CA TRP A 109 -6.22 -8.12 -23.76
C TRP A 109 -5.63 -7.49 -22.48
N GLY A 110 -4.30 -7.34 -22.38
CA GLY A 110 -3.63 -6.65 -21.27
C GLY A 110 -4.04 -5.19 -21.13
N ARG A 111 -4.39 -4.52 -22.24
CA ARG A 111 -4.83 -3.11 -22.26
C ARG A 111 -6.04 -2.85 -21.37
N THR A 112 -6.94 -3.82 -21.20
CA THR A 112 -8.12 -3.66 -20.35
C THR A 112 -7.75 -3.37 -18.88
N VAL A 113 -6.66 -3.97 -18.38
CA VAL A 113 -6.12 -3.66 -17.04
C VAL A 113 -5.60 -2.22 -16.99
N ILE A 114 -4.90 -1.80 -18.05
CA ILE A 114 -4.33 -0.44 -18.12
C ILE A 114 -5.45 0.60 -18.12
N GLN A 115 -6.48 0.42 -18.96
CA GLN A 115 -7.63 1.33 -19.05
C GLN A 115 -8.38 1.47 -17.73
N LYS A 116 -8.46 0.39 -16.93
CA LYS A 116 -9.12 0.38 -15.61
C LYS A 116 -8.26 0.94 -14.48
N GLY A 117 -6.95 1.10 -14.70
CA GLY A 117 -6.04 1.52 -13.61
C GLY A 117 -5.21 2.76 -13.92
N SER A 118 -5.31 3.33 -15.12
CA SER A 118 -4.59 4.54 -15.50
C SER A 118 -5.51 5.76 -15.60
N ARG A 119 -4.92 6.92 -15.33
CA ARG A 119 -5.53 8.22 -15.53
C ARG A 119 -4.52 9.23 -16.09
N TRP A 120 -5.03 10.33 -16.61
CA TRP A 120 -4.20 11.44 -17.01
C TRP A 120 -3.70 12.21 -15.79
N ARG A 121 -2.45 12.57 -15.80
CA ARG A 121 -1.84 13.62 -15.00
C ARG A 121 -1.91 14.90 -15.83
N ILE A 122 -2.62 15.89 -15.30
CA ILE A 122 -2.91 17.12 -16.03
C ILE A 122 -1.67 18.00 -16.06
N GLY A 123 -1.29 18.39 -17.26
CA GLY A 123 -0.27 19.40 -17.52
C GLY A 123 -0.92 20.69 -18.02
N SER A 124 -1.01 20.85 -19.35
CA SER A 124 -1.76 21.97 -19.96
C SER A 124 -3.27 21.71 -20.06
N GLY A 125 -3.71 20.46 -19.91
CA GLY A 125 -5.11 20.06 -20.08
C GLY A 125 -5.63 20.04 -21.50
N ASN A 126 -4.78 20.24 -22.52
CA ASN A 126 -5.19 20.37 -23.92
C ASN A 126 -5.55 19.04 -24.59
N LYS A 127 -4.98 17.91 -24.10
CA LYS A 127 -5.25 16.56 -24.65
C LYS A 127 -6.34 15.82 -23.90
N VAL A 128 -6.80 16.34 -22.78
CA VAL A 128 -7.69 15.62 -21.85
C VAL A 128 -9.09 16.18 -21.96
N GLN A 129 -10.02 15.37 -22.44
CA GLN A 129 -11.44 15.73 -22.49
C GLN A 129 -12.06 15.63 -21.10
N VAL A 130 -12.89 16.62 -20.75
CA VAL A 130 -13.49 16.74 -19.42
C VAL A 130 -14.33 15.51 -19.05
N HIS A 131 -15.20 15.03 -19.96
CA HIS A 131 -16.13 13.91 -19.67
C HIS A 131 -15.63 12.55 -20.13
N ASN A 132 -14.86 12.49 -21.22
CA ASN A 132 -14.52 11.24 -21.87
C ASN A 132 -13.17 10.64 -21.44
N SER A 133 -12.28 11.47 -20.88
CA SER A 133 -10.96 11.01 -20.42
C SER A 133 -10.97 10.61 -18.94
N ASN A 134 -10.11 9.67 -18.59
CA ASN A 134 -9.88 9.29 -17.20
C ASN A 134 -8.84 10.24 -16.58
N TRP A 135 -9.22 11.15 -15.70
CA TRP A 135 -8.28 12.13 -15.13
C TRP A 135 -8.54 12.49 -13.65
N ILE A 136 -9.78 12.35 -13.17
CA ILE A 136 -10.10 12.62 -11.76
C ILE A 136 -9.59 11.48 -10.87
N PRO A 137 -8.98 11.76 -9.70
CA PRO A 137 -8.45 10.72 -8.80
C PRO A 137 -9.55 9.97 -8.03
N ARG A 138 -10.63 9.57 -8.72
CA ARG A 138 -11.72 8.76 -8.20
C ARG A 138 -11.51 7.32 -8.65
N PRO A 139 -11.29 6.37 -7.73
CA PRO A 139 -11.17 4.95 -8.08
C PRO A 139 -12.34 4.45 -8.91
N GLU A 140 -12.06 3.53 -9.84
CA GLU A 140 -12.98 2.84 -10.76
C GLU A 140 -13.41 3.64 -11.99
N THR A 141 -13.87 4.88 -11.86
CA THR A 141 -14.35 5.67 -13.01
C THR A 141 -13.32 6.63 -13.57
N PHE A 142 -12.56 7.29 -12.71
CA PHE A 142 -11.61 8.37 -13.04
C PHE A 142 -12.23 9.53 -13.82
N ARG A 143 -13.56 9.66 -13.82
CA ARG A 143 -14.35 10.65 -14.57
C ARG A 143 -15.28 11.41 -13.64
N PRO A 144 -15.77 12.59 -14.05
CA PRO A 144 -16.84 13.28 -13.35
C PRO A 144 -18.08 12.40 -13.26
N ILE A 145 -18.80 12.49 -12.14
CA ILE A 145 -20.15 11.90 -11.99
C ILE A 145 -21.20 12.92 -12.42
N SER A 146 -20.88 14.22 -12.30
CA SER A 146 -21.78 15.30 -12.64
C SER A 146 -22.19 15.26 -14.11
N SER A 147 -23.49 15.40 -14.38
CA SER A 147 -23.96 15.88 -15.67
C SER A 147 -23.65 17.38 -15.75
N SER A 148 -22.54 17.73 -16.37
CA SER A 148 -22.11 19.12 -16.44
C SER A 148 -22.69 19.80 -17.68
N THR A 149 -22.90 21.11 -17.60
CA THR A 149 -23.29 21.98 -18.72
C THR A 149 -22.15 22.23 -19.72
N ILE A 150 -20.97 21.70 -19.46
CA ILE A 150 -19.80 21.80 -20.34
C ILE A 150 -19.98 20.86 -21.53
N PRO A 151 -19.73 21.32 -22.79
CA PRO A 151 -19.81 20.46 -23.97
C PRO A 151 -18.94 19.21 -23.86
N ASN A 152 -19.42 18.08 -24.37
CA ASN A 152 -18.73 16.78 -24.31
C ASN A 152 -17.31 16.79 -24.91
N GLU A 153 -17.04 17.67 -25.87
CA GLU A 153 -15.75 17.82 -26.52
C GLU A 153 -14.80 18.77 -25.79
N ALA A 154 -15.27 19.40 -24.71
CA ALA A 154 -14.45 20.36 -23.97
C ALA A 154 -13.23 19.68 -23.32
N VAL A 155 -12.12 20.37 -23.40
CA VAL A 155 -10.84 19.95 -22.81
C VAL A 155 -10.62 20.59 -21.43
N VAL A 156 -9.84 19.93 -20.60
CA VAL A 156 -9.58 20.34 -19.21
C VAL A 156 -8.90 21.72 -19.13
N SER A 157 -8.15 22.13 -20.15
CA SER A 157 -7.53 23.47 -20.20
C SER A 157 -8.54 24.61 -20.05
N LYS A 158 -9.82 24.42 -20.41
CA LYS A 158 -10.88 25.41 -20.20
C LYS A 158 -11.24 25.66 -18.73
N LEU A 159 -10.79 24.77 -17.83
CA LEU A 159 -10.98 24.85 -16.38
C LEU A 159 -9.75 25.43 -15.67
N ILE A 160 -8.67 25.70 -16.41
CA ILE A 160 -7.40 26.23 -15.90
C ILE A 160 -7.32 27.71 -16.27
N ASP A 161 -6.85 28.56 -15.36
CA ASP A 161 -6.66 29.98 -15.58
C ASP A 161 -5.30 30.30 -16.25
N SER A 162 -5.07 31.58 -16.56
CA SER A 162 -3.82 32.05 -17.16
C SER A 162 -2.58 31.85 -16.27
N ASN A 163 -2.78 31.70 -14.96
CA ASN A 163 -1.72 31.50 -13.97
C ASN A 163 -1.44 30.02 -13.68
N GLN A 164 -1.97 29.11 -14.50
CA GLN A 164 -1.86 27.65 -14.32
C GLN A 164 -2.47 27.15 -12.99
N ASN A 165 -3.52 27.82 -12.51
CA ASN A 165 -4.34 27.35 -11.39
C ASN A 165 -5.72 26.92 -11.86
N TRP A 166 -6.39 26.09 -11.06
CA TRP A 166 -7.79 25.79 -11.31
C TRP A 166 -8.65 27.05 -11.18
N ASN A 167 -9.46 27.34 -12.18
CA ASN A 167 -10.50 28.37 -12.06
C ASN A 167 -11.60 27.82 -11.14
N VAL A 168 -11.44 28.05 -9.83
CA VAL A 168 -12.29 27.49 -8.77
C VAL A 168 -13.76 27.86 -8.99
N ILE A 169 -14.04 29.14 -9.33
CA ILE A 169 -15.40 29.62 -9.58
C ILE A 169 -16.05 28.80 -10.69
N LYS A 170 -15.37 28.67 -11.82
CA LYS A 170 -15.87 27.92 -12.98
C LYS A 170 -16.04 26.43 -12.69
N VAL A 171 -15.13 25.83 -11.94
CA VAL A 171 -15.22 24.42 -11.55
C VAL A 171 -16.46 24.20 -10.68
N PHE A 172 -16.70 25.02 -9.65
CA PHE A 172 -17.87 24.87 -8.77
C PHE A 172 -19.20 25.27 -9.46
N GLN A 173 -19.17 26.05 -10.54
CA GLN A 173 -20.36 26.33 -11.35
C GLN A 173 -20.82 25.16 -12.21
N HIS A 174 -19.88 24.34 -12.68
CA HIS A 174 -20.16 23.27 -13.66
C HIS A 174 -20.21 21.87 -13.07
N PHE A 175 -19.65 21.65 -11.87
CA PHE A 175 -19.56 20.34 -11.25
C PHE A 175 -20.22 20.33 -9.87
N ILE A 176 -20.75 19.17 -9.47
CA ILE A 176 -21.19 18.96 -8.08
C ILE A 176 -20.00 19.10 -7.14
N LYS A 177 -20.28 19.42 -5.87
CA LYS A 177 -19.27 19.70 -4.85
C LYS A 177 -18.19 18.62 -4.77
N GLU A 178 -18.58 17.34 -4.79
CA GLU A 178 -17.66 16.19 -4.71
C GLU A 178 -16.70 16.10 -5.88
N ASP A 179 -17.16 16.41 -7.09
CA ASP A 179 -16.32 16.47 -8.28
C ASP A 179 -15.42 17.71 -8.24
N ALA A 180 -15.99 18.86 -7.86
CA ALA A 180 -15.26 20.12 -7.80
C ALA A 180 -14.09 20.07 -6.79
N GLU A 181 -14.33 19.50 -5.61
CA GLU A 181 -13.29 19.29 -4.59
C GLU A 181 -12.17 18.37 -5.10
N LEU A 182 -12.53 17.27 -5.77
CA LEU A 182 -11.54 16.37 -6.36
C LEU A 182 -10.74 17.05 -7.48
N ILE A 183 -11.40 17.80 -8.36
CA ILE A 183 -10.74 18.55 -9.46
C ILE A 183 -9.75 19.56 -8.89
N THR A 184 -10.19 20.38 -7.94
CA THR A 184 -9.34 21.42 -7.34
C THR A 184 -8.24 20.84 -6.44
N SER A 185 -8.33 19.57 -6.05
CA SER A 185 -7.27 18.84 -5.32
C SER A 185 -6.15 18.31 -6.22
N ILE A 186 -6.30 18.33 -7.54
CA ILE A 186 -5.26 17.88 -8.46
C ILE A 186 -4.20 18.97 -8.60
N PRO A 187 -2.92 18.71 -8.27
CA PRO A 187 -1.87 19.70 -8.45
C PRO A 187 -1.55 19.91 -9.93
N LEU A 188 -1.40 21.16 -10.31
CA LEU A 188 -1.01 21.56 -11.66
C LEU A 188 0.46 22.02 -11.69
N PRO A 189 1.17 21.87 -12.82
CA PRO A 189 2.51 22.43 -12.97
C PRO A 189 2.43 23.95 -13.04
N ARG A 190 3.42 24.66 -12.52
CA ARG A 190 3.49 26.14 -12.57
C ARG A 190 3.63 26.70 -13.99
N ARG A 191 4.17 25.90 -14.88
CA ARG A 191 4.29 26.22 -16.31
C ARG A 191 3.58 25.14 -17.13
N PRO A 192 2.94 25.50 -18.27
CA PRO A 192 2.29 24.51 -19.11
C PRO A 192 3.25 23.40 -19.53
N LYS A 193 2.90 22.15 -19.22
CA LYS A 193 3.62 20.93 -19.61
C LYS A 193 2.68 19.97 -20.32
N PRO A 194 3.17 19.06 -21.15
CA PRO A 194 2.32 18.08 -21.81
C PRO A 194 1.60 17.17 -20.80
N ASP A 195 0.32 16.91 -21.04
CA ASP A 195 -0.46 15.93 -20.29
C ASP A 195 0.15 14.54 -20.45
N GLN A 196 0.18 13.75 -19.37
CA GLN A 196 0.81 12.42 -19.36
C GLN A 196 -0.07 11.39 -18.68
N ILE A 197 0.02 10.13 -19.12
CA ILE A 197 -0.69 9.01 -18.49
C ILE A 197 0.13 8.49 -17.31
N MET A 198 -0.54 8.34 -16.16
CA MET A 198 0.02 7.76 -14.94
C MET A 198 -0.79 6.55 -14.47
N TRP A 199 -0.16 5.67 -13.71
CA TRP A 199 -0.81 4.56 -13.05
C TRP A 199 -1.32 4.99 -11.67
N HIS A 200 -2.65 4.93 -11.46
CA HIS A 200 -3.26 5.45 -10.23
C HIS A 200 -2.92 4.63 -8.97
N TYR A 201 -2.77 3.32 -9.10
CA TYR A 201 -2.64 2.40 -7.96
C TYR A 201 -1.18 2.19 -7.48
N ASP A 202 -0.31 3.13 -7.75
CA ASP A 202 1.06 3.18 -7.24
C ASP A 202 1.43 4.61 -6.86
N LYS A 203 2.09 4.79 -5.71
CA LYS A 203 2.47 6.12 -5.20
C LYS A 203 3.40 6.89 -6.15
N GLN A 204 4.20 6.18 -6.93
CA GLN A 204 5.10 6.78 -7.91
C GLN A 204 4.46 6.93 -9.31
N GLY A 205 3.19 6.57 -9.47
CA GLY A 205 2.49 6.62 -10.75
C GLY A 205 2.98 5.59 -11.78
N ASN A 206 3.78 4.59 -11.38
CA ASN A 206 4.35 3.56 -12.24
C ASN A 206 3.53 2.27 -12.18
N TYR A 207 3.38 1.60 -13.31
CA TYR A 207 2.72 0.29 -13.34
C TYR A 207 3.57 -0.77 -12.64
N THR A 208 2.99 -1.46 -11.67
CA THR A 208 3.56 -2.65 -11.06
C THR A 208 2.68 -3.86 -11.32
N VAL A 209 3.28 -5.04 -11.52
CA VAL A 209 2.50 -6.28 -11.69
C VAL A 209 1.64 -6.58 -10.47
N LYS A 210 2.08 -6.17 -9.28
CA LYS A 210 1.32 -6.32 -8.03
C LYS A 210 0.02 -5.50 -8.04
N SER A 211 0.08 -4.24 -8.44
CA SER A 211 -1.12 -3.38 -8.54
C SER A 211 -2.00 -3.77 -9.73
N GLY A 212 -1.40 -4.11 -10.88
CA GLY A 212 -2.12 -4.62 -12.05
C GLY A 212 -2.86 -5.94 -11.78
N TYR A 213 -2.28 -6.83 -10.97
CA TYR A 213 -2.93 -8.06 -10.54
C TYR A 213 -4.21 -7.80 -9.74
N ARG A 214 -4.22 -6.79 -8.86
CA ARG A 214 -5.42 -6.40 -8.12
C ARG A 214 -6.54 -5.94 -9.06
N ILE A 215 -6.20 -5.15 -10.07
CA ILE A 215 -7.17 -4.70 -11.08
C ILE A 215 -7.66 -5.88 -11.94
N ALA A 216 -6.77 -6.79 -12.35
CA ALA A 216 -7.16 -8.00 -13.09
C ALA A 216 -8.12 -8.89 -12.27
N GLN A 217 -7.92 -8.98 -10.95
CA GLN A 217 -8.86 -9.67 -10.05
C GLN A 217 -10.21 -8.94 -9.96
N GLN A 218 -10.23 -7.61 -9.88
CA GLN A 218 -11.47 -6.84 -9.90
C GLN A 218 -12.24 -7.07 -11.20
N ILE A 219 -11.57 -7.03 -12.35
CA ILE A 219 -12.19 -7.30 -13.66
C ILE A 219 -12.79 -8.71 -13.70
N LYS A 220 -12.06 -9.73 -13.21
CA LYS A 220 -12.52 -11.13 -13.26
C LYS A 220 -13.68 -11.43 -12.31
N PHE A 221 -13.72 -10.79 -11.15
CA PHE A 221 -14.66 -11.10 -10.07
C PHE A 221 -15.71 -10.01 -9.83
N GLN A 222 -15.84 -9.03 -10.74
CA GLN A 222 -16.84 -7.96 -10.65
C GLN A 222 -18.28 -8.49 -10.54
N ASP A 223 -18.59 -9.61 -11.21
CA ASP A 223 -19.92 -10.20 -11.26
C ASP A 223 -20.15 -11.33 -10.23
N SER A 224 -19.20 -11.59 -9.34
CA SER A 224 -19.39 -12.62 -8.33
C SER A 224 -20.13 -12.03 -7.13
N PRO A 225 -21.34 -12.53 -6.77
CA PRO A 225 -22.02 -12.08 -5.58
C PRO A 225 -21.07 -12.26 -4.38
N SER A 226 -20.97 -11.22 -3.57
CA SER A 226 -20.14 -11.24 -2.37
C SER A 226 -20.65 -12.33 -1.43
N CYS A 227 -20.05 -13.52 -1.50
CA CYS A 227 -20.27 -14.54 -0.49
C CYS A 227 -20.02 -13.92 0.88
N SER A 228 -20.94 -14.14 1.80
CA SER A 228 -20.99 -13.75 3.20
C SER A 228 -19.61 -13.37 3.76
N VAL A 229 -19.45 -12.10 3.99
CA VAL A 229 -18.21 -11.49 4.43
C VAL A 229 -18.02 -11.84 5.89
N SER A 230 -17.17 -12.82 6.19
CA SER A 230 -16.54 -12.85 7.51
C SER A 230 -15.78 -11.53 7.64
N ASP A 231 -16.01 -10.83 8.75
CA ASP A 231 -15.43 -9.53 9.05
C ASP A 231 -13.92 -9.49 8.70
N PRO A 232 -13.44 -8.52 7.94
CA PRO A 232 -12.01 -8.35 7.63
C PRO A 232 -11.13 -8.27 8.87
N SER A 233 -11.68 -7.88 10.03
CA SER A 233 -10.97 -7.77 11.32
C SER A 233 -10.41 -9.11 11.77
N ILE A 234 -11.18 -10.20 11.65
CA ILE A 234 -10.77 -11.56 12.03
C ILE A 234 -9.52 -11.99 11.25
N TRP A 235 -9.55 -11.77 9.94
CA TRP A 235 -8.43 -12.15 9.08
C TRP A 235 -7.19 -11.33 9.38
N LYS A 236 -7.34 -10.04 9.63
CA LYS A 236 -6.24 -9.19 10.06
C LYS A 236 -5.67 -9.69 11.38
N ALA A 237 -6.50 -9.98 12.37
CA ALA A 237 -6.07 -10.52 13.66
C ALA A 237 -5.27 -11.81 13.50
N ILE A 238 -5.80 -12.83 12.78
CA ILE A 238 -5.11 -14.11 12.56
C ILE A 238 -3.74 -13.93 11.90
N TRP A 239 -3.68 -13.15 10.79
CA TRP A 239 -2.44 -13.06 10.01
C TRP A 239 -1.37 -12.17 10.66
N THR A 240 -1.76 -11.27 11.59
CA THR A 240 -0.81 -10.41 12.32
C THR A 240 -0.35 -10.96 13.65
N CYS A 241 -0.91 -12.09 14.14
CA CYS A 241 -0.45 -12.78 15.35
C CYS A 241 1.05 -13.08 15.31
N LEU A 242 1.71 -12.93 16.45
CA LEU A 242 3.10 -13.35 16.66
C LEU A 242 3.16 -14.86 16.96
N LEU A 243 2.74 -15.66 15.99
CA LEU A 243 2.68 -17.12 16.05
C LEU A 243 3.26 -17.73 14.75
N PRO A 244 3.77 -18.97 14.82
CA PRO A 244 4.22 -19.71 13.64
C PRO A 244 3.14 -19.83 12.56
N GLU A 245 3.53 -19.77 11.29
CA GLU A 245 2.59 -19.82 10.15
C GLU A 245 1.70 -21.08 10.17
N LYS A 246 2.21 -22.22 10.66
CA LYS A 246 1.42 -23.44 10.82
C LYS A 246 0.19 -23.25 11.71
N ILE A 247 0.28 -22.43 12.76
CA ILE A 247 -0.82 -22.14 13.69
C ILE A 247 -1.81 -21.16 13.05
N LYS A 248 -1.33 -20.17 12.31
CA LYS A 248 -2.19 -19.25 11.56
C LYS A 248 -2.98 -20.00 10.48
N ILE A 249 -2.34 -20.92 9.75
CA ILE A 249 -3.00 -21.77 8.74
C ILE A 249 -4.03 -22.71 9.41
N PHE A 250 -3.70 -23.28 10.56
CA PHE A 250 -4.64 -24.07 11.35
C PHE A 250 -5.87 -23.22 11.70
N MET A 251 -5.68 -22.01 12.22
CA MET A 251 -6.78 -21.14 12.60
C MET A 251 -7.62 -20.71 11.40
N TRP A 252 -6.98 -20.39 10.27
CA TRP A 252 -7.66 -20.15 9.00
C TRP A 252 -8.55 -21.34 8.59
N ARG A 253 -8.04 -22.59 8.70
CA ARG A 253 -8.82 -23.80 8.43
C ARG A 253 -9.99 -23.94 9.40
N ALA A 254 -9.80 -23.67 10.68
CA ALA A 254 -10.85 -23.75 11.70
C ALA A 254 -12.00 -22.78 11.40
N VAL A 255 -11.69 -21.51 11.14
CA VAL A 255 -12.68 -20.46 10.79
C VAL A 255 -13.44 -20.78 9.51
N ARG A 256 -12.77 -21.41 8.55
CA ARG A 256 -13.38 -21.80 7.26
C ARG A 256 -14.09 -23.13 7.27
N ASN A 257 -14.18 -23.79 8.41
CA ASN A 257 -14.72 -25.14 8.57
C ASN A 257 -14.00 -26.18 7.68
N LEU A 258 -12.65 -26.11 7.60
CA LEU A 258 -11.82 -26.96 6.74
C LEU A 258 -10.90 -27.91 7.53
N LEU A 259 -11.09 -28.04 8.86
CA LEU A 259 -10.38 -29.04 9.66
C LEU A 259 -11.06 -30.40 9.50
N PRO A 260 -10.30 -31.51 9.55
CA PRO A 260 -10.84 -32.86 9.48
C PRO A 260 -11.48 -33.29 10.83
N SER A 261 -12.55 -32.57 11.24
CA SER A 261 -13.42 -33.03 12.35
C SER A 261 -14.22 -34.25 11.90
N ALA A 262 -14.75 -35.02 12.87
CA ALA A 262 -15.54 -36.21 12.53
C ALA A 262 -16.77 -35.85 11.68
N GLU A 263 -17.46 -34.76 11.97
CA GLU A 263 -18.56 -34.23 11.15
C GLU A 263 -18.12 -33.94 9.70
N ASN A 264 -16.99 -33.26 9.51
CA ASN A 264 -16.47 -32.94 8.18
C ASN A 264 -16.02 -34.18 7.41
N LEU A 265 -15.41 -35.18 8.09
CA LEU A 265 -15.03 -36.45 7.49
C LEU A 265 -16.25 -37.29 7.14
N TRP A 266 -17.27 -37.31 8.00
CA TRP A 266 -18.54 -37.99 7.73
C TRP A 266 -19.27 -37.38 6.54
N SER A 267 -19.33 -36.04 6.44
CA SER A 267 -19.92 -35.34 5.30
C SER A 267 -19.19 -35.64 3.97
N LYS A 268 -17.92 -36.01 4.04
CA LYS A 268 -17.10 -36.46 2.90
C LYS A 268 -17.14 -37.97 2.69
N LYS A 269 -17.95 -38.71 3.45
CA LYS A 269 -18.08 -40.19 3.39
C LYS A 269 -16.76 -40.93 3.64
N VAL A 270 -15.87 -40.32 4.46
CA VAL A 270 -14.58 -40.94 4.86
C VAL A 270 -14.76 -41.86 6.08
N ILE A 271 -15.66 -41.48 6.99
CA ILE A 271 -16.03 -42.26 8.19
C ILE A 271 -17.54 -42.44 8.24
N SER A 272 -18.00 -43.47 8.92
CA SER A 272 -19.42 -43.80 9.07
C SER A 272 -20.07 -43.15 10.31
N ASP A 273 -19.29 -42.84 11.35
CA ASP A 273 -19.77 -42.29 12.62
C ASP A 273 -19.14 -40.92 12.90
N PRO A 274 -19.95 -39.84 12.98
CA PRO A 274 -19.48 -38.48 13.29
C PRO A 274 -19.29 -38.24 14.79
N THR A 275 -19.46 -39.23 15.66
CA THR A 275 -19.39 -39.07 17.11
C THR A 275 -17.96 -38.79 17.57
N CYS A 276 -17.83 -37.83 18.49
CA CYS A 276 -16.53 -37.49 19.10
C CYS A 276 -15.91 -38.67 19.86
N GLN A 277 -14.77 -39.14 19.40
CA GLN A 277 -14.08 -40.29 20.02
C GLN A 277 -13.49 -39.99 21.41
N LEU A 278 -13.29 -38.69 21.73
CA LEU A 278 -12.77 -38.28 23.05
C LEU A 278 -13.84 -38.28 24.15
N CYS A 279 -15.03 -37.79 23.86
CA CYS A 279 -16.10 -37.74 24.87
C CYS A 279 -17.21 -38.80 24.67
N LYS A 280 -17.31 -39.37 23.46
CA LYS A 280 -18.30 -40.39 23.03
C LYS A 280 -19.77 -39.97 23.25
N LYS A 281 -20.07 -38.67 23.26
CA LYS A 281 -21.40 -38.17 23.62
C LYS A 281 -22.14 -37.45 22.48
N THR A 282 -21.41 -36.70 21.68
CA THR A 282 -22.01 -35.79 20.67
C THR A 282 -21.23 -35.83 19.37
N MET A 283 -21.85 -35.38 18.28
CA MET A 283 -21.20 -35.18 16.99
C MET A 283 -20.01 -34.20 17.15
N GLU A 284 -18.89 -34.52 16.54
CA GLU A 284 -17.68 -33.70 16.60
C GLU A 284 -17.63 -32.74 15.43
N ASN A 285 -18.19 -31.55 15.61
CA ASN A 285 -17.87 -30.39 14.75
C ASN A 285 -16.64 -29.65 15.30
N ILE A 286 -16.17 -28.60 14.58
CA ILE A 286 -14.95 -27.88 14.98
C ILE A 286 -15.14 -27.14 16.31
N SER A 287 -16.28 -26.54 16.56
CA SER A 287 -16.58 -25.84 17.82
C SER A 287 -16.60 -26.85 18.98
N HIS A 288 -17.20 -28.02 18.79
CA HIS A 288 -17.15 -29.08 19.80
C HIS A 288 -15.71 -29.51 20.07
N ALA A 289 -14.94 -29.83 19.03
CA ALA A 289 -13.56 -30.33 19.20
C ALA A 289 -12.65 -29.31 19.92
N LEU A 290 -12.82 -28.02 19.67
CA LEU A 290 -11.95 -26.96 20.16
C LEU A 290 -12.44 -26.31 21.46
N VAL A 291 -13.76 -26.29 21.72
CA VAL A 291 -14.36 -25.56 22.84
C VAL A 291 -15.17 -26.50 23.77
N ASP A 292 -16.17 -27.21 23.22
CA ASP A 292 -17.20 -27.86 24.01
C ASP A 292 -16.84 -29.25 24.53
N CYS A 293 -15.91 -29.95 23.88
CA CYS A 293 -15.52 -31.29 24.29
C CYS A 293 -15.01 -31.29 25.72
N LYS A 294 -15.39 -32.34 26.50
CA LYS A 294 -14.94 -32.51 27.90
C LYS A 294 -13.43 -32.35 28.08
N MET A 295 -12.64 -32.77 27.09
CA MET A 295 -11.18 -32.63 27.15
C MET A 295 -10.74 -31.19 26.84
N ALA A 296 -11.34 -30.52 25.86
CA ALA A 296 -11.07 -29.09 25.56
C ALA A 296 -11.42 -28.21 26.77
N ARG A 297 -12.58 -28.44 27.39
CA ARG A 297 -13.02 -27.71 28.59
C ARG A 297 -12.05 -27.81 29.77
N LYS A 298 -11.33 -28.92 29.92
CA LYS A 298 -10.30 -29.03 30.97
C LYS A 298 -9.13 -28.08 30.73
N VAL A 299 -8.72 -27.89 29.47
CA VAL A 299 -7.67 -26.92 29.14
C VAL A 299 -8.17 -25.48 29.34
N TRP A 300 -9.37 -25.18 28.88
CA TRP A 300 -9.95 -23.84 29.02
C TRP A 300 -10.12 -23.40 30.46
N LYS A 301 -10.47 -24.29 31.39
CA LYS A 301 -10.58 -23.97 32.82
C LYS A 301 -9.30 -23.40 33.45
N MET A 302 -8.16 -23.54 32.81
CA MET A 302 -6.86 -23.01 33.25
C MET A 302 -6.47 -21.71 32.58
N VAL A 303 -7.30 -21.20 31.66
CA VAL A 303 -7.03 -20.00 30.88
C VAL A 303 -7.97 -18.87 31.33
N SER A 304 -7.44 -17.70 31.58
CA SER A 304 -8.17 -16.55 32.12
C SER A 304 -9.36 -16.09 31.27
N CYS A 305 -9.35 -16.35 29.97
CA CYS A 305 -10.44 -15.97 29.05
C CYS A 305 -11.49 -17.06 28.83
N ALA A 306 -11.50 -18.14 29.65
CA ALA A 306 -12.39 -19.28 29.49
C ALA A 306 -13.87 -18.92 29.44
N ASP A 307 -14.34 -18.07 30.35
CA ASP A 307 -15.77 -17.68 30.43
C ASP A 307 -16.24 -16.98 29.16
N LYS A 308 -15.38 -16.12 28.59
CA LYS A 308 -15.65 -15.46 27.32
C LYS A 308 -15.78 -16.46 26.16
N VAL A 309 -14.91 -17.47 26.12
CA VAL A 309 -14.95 -18.53 25.10
C VAL A 309 -16.23 -19.39 25.25
N TYR A 310 -16.62 -19.74 26.47
CA TYR A 310 -17.82 -20.54 26.72
C TYR A 310 -19.11 -19.83 26.37
N THR A 311 -19.20 -18.53 26.54
CA THR A 311 -20.36 -17.73 26.17
C THR A 311 -20.77 -17.96 24.70
N PHE A 312 -19.80 -18.23 23.84
CA PHE A 312 -20.02 -18.41 22.40
C PHE A 312 -19.79 -19.84 21.90
N ALA A 313 -19.65 -20.81 22.80
CA ALA A 313 -19.24 -22.20 22.50
C ALA A 313 -20.10 -22.91 21.44
N LYS A 314 -21.42 -22.63 21.41
CA LYS A 314 -22.36 -23.24 20.45
C LYS A 314 -22.36 -22.54 19.07
N GLN A 315 -21.61 -21.48 18.92
CA GLN A 315 -21.54 -20.69 17.68
C GLN A 315 -20.47 -21.21 16.71
N SER A 316 -20.49 -20.71 15.48
CA SER A 316 -19.43 -21.02 14.52
C SER A 316 -18.08 -20.47 14.98
N MET A 317 -16.96 -21.11 14.62
CA MET A 317 -15.62 -20.62 14.94
C MET A 317 -15.35 -19.21 14.39
N SER A 318 -16.00 -18.84 13.28
CA SER A 318 -15.94 -17.47 12.74
C SER A 318 -16.51 -16.46 13.73
N TYR A 319 -17.69 -16.77 14.29
CA TYR A 319 -18.35 -15.89 15.26
C TYR A 319 -17.59 -15.83 16.59
N VAL A 320 -17.13 -16.98 17.09
CA VAL A 320 -16.32 -17.03 18.31
C VAL A 320 -15.10 -16.12 18.18
N LEU A 321 -14.34 -16.22 17.09
CA LEU A 321 -13.17 -15.39 16.90
C LEU A 321 -13.50 -13.92 16.70
N GLN A 322 -14.59 -13.59 16.05
CA GLN A 322 -15.02 -12.20 15.91
C GLN A 322 -15.23 -11.56 17.28
N CYS A 323 -16.02 -12.20 18.16
CA CYS A 323 -16.20 -11.72 19.52
C CYS A 323 -14.88 -11.63 20.30
N MET A 324 -13.99 -12.63 20.13
CA MET A 324 -12.70 -12.61 20.82
C MET A 324 -11.75 -11.50 20.33
N THR A 325 -11.80 -11.13 19.05
CA THR A 325 -11.02 -9.97 18.54
C THR A 325 -11.46 -8.63 19.12
N GLU A 326 -12.71 -8.53 19.53
CA GLU A 326 -13.29 -7.32 20.14
C GLU A 326 -13.08 -7.29 21.66
N MET A 327 -13.07 -8.46 22.31
CA MET A 327 -13.08 -8.58 23.78
C MET A 327 -11.68 -8.79 24.39
N LEU A 328 -10.68 -9.20 23.62
CA LEU A 328 -9.35 -9.54 24.10
C LEU A 328 -8.29 -8.57 23.60
N ASN A 329 -7.31 -8.29 24.43
CA ASN A 329 -6.09 -7.64 23.97
C ASN A 329 -5.28 -8.59 23.07
N ARG A 330 -4.27 -8.07 22.39
CA ARG A 330 -3.48 -8.82 21.41
C ARG A 330 -2.78 -10.06 22.02
N THR A 331 -2.24 -9.92 23.21
CA THR A 331 -1.48 -11.01 23.86
C THR A 331 -2.40 -12.16 24.23
N ASP A 332 -3.56 -11.86 24.81
CA ASP A 332 -4.55 -12.87 25.18
C ASP A 332 -5.15 -13.56 23.95
N PHE A 333 -5.36 -12.79 22.86
CA PHE A 333 -5.82 -13.35 21.59
C PHE A 333 -4.77 -14.30 20.97
N GLU A 334 -3.49 -13.98 21.04
CA GLU A 334 -2.41 -14.86 20.58
C GLU A 334 -2.34 -16.15 21.40
N LEU A 335 -2.50 -16.07 22.72
CA LEU A 335 -2.57 -17.23 23.60
C LEU A 335 -3.80 -18.09 23.29
N LEU A 336 -4.97 -17.47 23.13
CA LEU A 336 -6.20 -18.14 22.72
C LEU A 336 -6.00 -18.97 21.44
N VAL A 337 -5.40 -18.38 20.40
CA VAL A 337 -5.13 -19.06 19.12
C VAL A 337 -4.15 -20.22 19.30
N ALA A 338 -3.13 -20.05 20.13
CA ALA A 338 -2.18 -21.11 20.47
C ALA A 338 -2.85 -22.25 21.25
N CYS A 339 -3.78 -21.95 22.18
CA CYS A 339 -4.57 -22.94 22.91
C CYS A 339 -5.47 -23.76 21.98
N PHE A 340 -6.18 -23.14 21.04
CA PHE A 340 -6.96 -23.86 20.02
C PHE A 340 -6.09 -24.89 19.27
N TRP A 341 -4.90 -24.43 18.83
CA TRP A 341 -3.98 -25.33 18.12
C TRP A 341 -3.48 -26.47 19.01
N SER A 342 -3.16 -26.22 20.25
CA SER A 342 -2.67 -27.23 21.19
C SER A 342 -3.76 -28.27 21.54
N ILE A 343 -5.01 -27.84 21.75
CA ILE A 343 -6.17 -28.70 21.94
C ILE A 343 -6.37 -29.64 20.75
N TRP A 344 -6.32 -29.09 19.53
CA TRP A 344 -6.40 -29.86 18.29
C TRP A 344 -5.26 -30.87 18.15
N HIS A 345 -4.06 -30.49 18.54
CA HIS A 345 -2.90 -31.38 18.54
C HIS A 345 -3.07 -32.53 19.53
N ALA A 346 -3.51 -32.25 20.74
CA ALA A 346 -3.80 -33.27 21.75
C ALA A 346 -4.90 -34.26 21.30
N ARG A 347 -5.96 -33.71 20.65
CA ARG A 347 -7.00 -34.55 20.02
C ARG A 347 -6.42 -35.47 18.95
N ASN A 348 -5.54 -34.97 18.09
CA ASN A 348 -4.94 -35.80 17.04
C ASN A 348 -3.99 -36.89 17.61
N LEU A 349 -3.19 -36.56 18.62
CA LEU A 349 -2.37 -37.57 19.31
C LEU A 349 -3.21 -38.69 19.88
N PHE A 350 -4.38 -38.37 20.45
CA PHE A 350 -5.28 -39.39 20.93
C PHE A 350 -5.84 -40.27 19.81
N LEU A 351 -6.30 -39.66 18.71
CA LEU A 351 -6.94 -40.40 17.62
C LEU A 351 -5.99 -41.30 16.83
N PHE A 352 -4.76 -40.81 16.57
CA PHE A 352 -3.82 -41.50 15.70
C PHE A 352 -2.77 -42.31 16.45
N GLU A 353 -2.45 -41.97 17.72
CA GLU A 353 -1.40 -42.59 18.50
C GLU A 353 -1.93 -43.20 19.83
N GLY A 354 -3.22 -43.04 20.14
CA GLY A 354 -3.81 -43.51 21.41
C GLY A 354 -3.32 -42.74 22.66
N LYS A 355 -2.50 -41.70 22.48
CA LYS A 355 -1.87 -40.98 23.60
C LYS A 355 -2.82 -39.94 24.19
N LYS A 356 -3.15 -40.08 25.47
CA LYS A 356 -3.88 -39.08 26.25
C LYS A 356 -2.90 -38.03 26.74
N VAL A 357 -3.10 -36.78 26.32
CA VAL A 357 -2.29 -35.61 26.74
C VAL A 357 -2.97 -34.97 27.95
N ASP A 358 -2.18 -34.68 28.98
CA ASP A 358 -2.66 -33.94 30.13
C ASP A 358 -3.05 -32.49 29.70
N PRO A 359 -4.17 -31.96 30.20
CA PRO A 359 -4.59 -30.60 29.92
C PRO A 359 -3.53 -29.54 30.26
N LEU A 360 -2.78 -29.73 31.34
CA LEU A 360 -1.68 -28.82 31.73
C LEU A 360 -0.56 -28.82 30.69
N VAL A 361 -0.19 -30.01 30.18
CA VAL A 361 0.82 -30.12 29.11
C VAL A 361 0.34 -29.45 27.82
N SER A 362 -0.96 -29.50 27.53
CA SER A 362 -1.53 -28.81 26.38
C SER A 362 -1.43 -27.28 26.52
N LEU A 363 -1.70 -26.73 27.71
CA LEU A 363 -1.55 -25.31 27.98
C LEU A 363 -0.08 -24.88 27.92
N ALA A 364 0.79 -25.58 28.62
CA ALA A 364 2.24 -25.31 28.61
C ALA A 364 2.84 -25.33 27.20
N LYS A 365 2.33 -26.23 26.33
CA LYS A 365 2.73 -26.26 24.91
C LYS A 365 2.30 -25.03 24.15
N ALA A 366 1.09 -24.50 24.39
CA ALA A 366 0.60 -23.28 23.77
C ALA A 366 1.46 -22.07 24.16
N GLU A 367 1.76 -21.93 25.45
CA GLU A 367 2.62 -20.87 26.00
C GLU A 367 4.05 -20.97 25.46
N ALA A 368 4.66 -22.17 25.52
CA ALA A 368 6.02 -22.38 25.02
C ALA A 368 6.20 -22.04 23.54
N VAL A 369 5.21 -22.35 22.69
CA VAL A 369 5.25 -22.01 21.26
C VAL A 369 5.13 -20.51 21.06
N LEU A 370 4.28 -19.83 21.83
CA LEU A 370 4.12 -18.38 21.79
C LEU A 370 5.42 -17.69 22.21
N ASP A 371 6.00 -18.07 23.33
CA ASP A 371 7.23 -17.47 23.88
C ASP A 371 8.44 -17.71 22.99
N SER A 372 8.62 -18.93 22.50
CA SER A 372 9.74 -19.24 21.60
C SER A 372 9.65 -18.45 20.31
N TYR A 373 8.45 -18.28 19.74
CA TYR A 373 8.30 -17.49 18.52
C TYR A 373 8.51 -16.00 18.77
N LYS A 374 8.03 -15.46 19.90
CA LYS A 374 8.25 -14.07 20.29
C LYS A 374 9.73 -13.77 20.48
N ARG A 375 10.48 -14.64 21.17
CA ARG A 375 11.94 -14.48 21.36
C ARG A 375 12.71 -14.39 20.05
N VAL A 376 12.33 -15.17 19.05
CA VAL A 376 12.98 -15.14 17.73
C VAL A 376 12.60 -13.91 16.91
N LYS A 377 11.35 -13.43 17.02
CA LYS A 377 10.82 -12.32 16.19
C LYS A 377 11.03 -10.95 16.80
N ILE A 378 11.10 -10.86 18.11
CA ILE A 378 11.37 -9.63 18.85
C ILE A 378 12.77 -9.80 19.45
N PRO A 379 13.82 -9.28 18.82
CA PRO A 379 15.15 -9.29 19.41
C PRO A 379 15.08 -8.60 20.77
N SER A 380 15.48 -9.31 21.84
CA SER A 380 15.61 -8.69 23.15
C SER A 380 16.58 -7.52 23.03
N SER A 381 16.22 -6.39 23.61
CA SER A 381 17.03 -5.17 23.62
C SER A 381 18.44 -5.37 24.18
N SER A 382 18.69 -6.46 24.92
CA SER A 382 20.01 -6.82 25.45
C SER A 382 21.05 -7.20 24.38
N HIS A 383 20.66 -7.57 23.16
CA HIS A 383 21.58 -7.79 22.04
C HIS A 383 21.76 -6.57 21.11
N LEU A 384 20.99 -5.50 21.32
CA LEU A 384 21.14 -4.25 20.60
C LEU A 384 22.17 -3.30 21.25
N GLU A 385 22.53 -3.53 22.52
CA GLU A 385 23.54 -2.69 23.20
C GLU A 385 24.99 -2.97 22.75
N SER A 386 25.26 -4.09 22.06
CA SER A 386 26.60 -4.43 21.56
C SER A 386 26.83 -4.16 20.06
N LYS A 387 25.82 -3.67 19.33
CA LYS A 387 26.00 -3.23 17.93
C LYS A 387 25.30 -1.88 17.74
N ILE A 388 26.14 -0.92 17.47
CA ILE A 388 25.84 0.45 17.06
C ILE A 388 25.73 1.40 18.25
N THR A 389 26.86 1.84 18.77
CA THR A 389 27.05 3.26 18.99
C THR A 389 26.90 3.93 17.60
N VAL A 390 25.64 4.18 17.21
CA VAL A 390 25.37 5.17 16.19
C VAL A 390 25.90 6.46 16.81
N LYS A 391 27.11 6.89 16.41
CA LYS A 391 27.55 8.25 16.66
C LYS A 391 26.39 9.11 16.22
N GLN A 392 25.69 9.76 17.15
CA GLN A 392 24.63 10.69 16.83
C GLN A 392 25.22 11.65 15.81
N GLN A 393 24.77 11.54 14.58
CA GLN A 393 25.26 12.37 13.50
C GLN A 393 24.84 13.80 13.84
N ARG A 394 25.79 14.63 14.25
CA ARG A 394 25.51 16.06 14.50
C ARG A 394 25.51 16.79 13.16
N TRP A 395 24.68 17.81 13.07
CA TRP A 395 24.71 18.71 11.91
C TRP A 395 26.12 19.35 11.79
N LYS A 396 26.61 19.48 10.56
CA LYS A 396 27.92 20.08 10.27
C LYS A 396 27.76 21.21 9.26
N PRO A 397 28.48 22.35 9.45
CA PRO A 397 28.45 23.43 8.45
C PRO A 397 28.98 22.95 7.09
N PRO A 398 28.62 23.63 5.99
CA PRO A 398 29.13 23.33 4.67
C PRO A 398 30.60 23.75 4.51
N PRO A 399 31.31 23.24 3.51
CA PRO A 399 32.65 23.73 3.16
C PRO A 399 32.64 25.21 2.78
N GLN A 400 33.83 25.86 2.85
CA GLN A 400 34.00 27.23 2.40
C GLN A 400 33.56 27.40 0.94
N GLY A 401 32.85 28.48 0.63
CA GLY A 401 32.26 28.75 -0.68
C GLY A 401 30.93 28.05 -0.94
N TRP A 402 30.41 27.26 0.01
CA TRP A 402 29.13 26.61 -0.05
C TRP A 402 28.18 27.16 0.99
N PHE A 403 26.89 27.14 0.66
CA PHE A 403 25.80 27.36 1.61
C PHE A 403 25.05 26.05 1.84
N LYS A 404 24.47 25.89 3.02
CA LYS A 404 23.64 24.75 3.36
C LYS A 404 22.20 25.22 3.55
N LEU A 405 21.30 24.63 2.77
CA LEU A 405 19.87 24.90 2.77
C LEU A 405 19.15 23.70 3.41
N ASN A 406 18.69 23.88 4.63
CA ASN A 406 17.83 22.91 5.30
C ASN A 406 16.36 23.24 5.00
N VAL A 407 15.60 22.25 4.59
CA VAL A 407 14.17 22.38 4.22
C VAL A 407 13.33 21.34 4.91
N ASP A 408 12.09 21.68 5.24
CA ASP A 408 11.11 20.77 5.83
C ASP A 408 9.68 21.23 5.49
N ALA A 409 8.72 20.29 5.55
CA ALA A 409 7.30 20.56 5.37
C ALA A 409 6.47 20.00 6.54
N ALA A 410 5.75 20.87 7.22
CA ALA A 410 4.74 20.48 8.21
C ALA A 410 3.36 20.42 7.56
N THR A 411 2.52 19.44 7.91
CA THR A 411 1.19 19.27 7.32
C THR A 411 0.10 19.20 8.38
N LYS A 412 -1.04 19.82 8.10
CA LYS A 412 -2.28 19.71 8.88
C LYS A 412 -3.38 19.16 7.99
N ILE A 413 -3.52 17.82 8.02
CA ILE A 413 -4.37 17.05 7.10
C ILE A 413 -5.83 17.51 7.17
N GLU A 414 -6.34 17.72 8.38
CA GLU A 414 -7.74 18.15 8.63
C GLU A 414 -8.10 19.48 7.94
N LYS A 415 -7.15 20.40 7.84
CA LYS A 415 -7.32 21.71 7.21
C LYS A 415 -6.81 21.75 5.76
N GLN A 416 -6.24 20.67 5.26
CA GLN A 416 -5.60 20.60 3.94
C GLN A 416 -4.54 21.68 3.70
N VAL A 417 -3.77 22.02 4.74
CA VAL A 417 -2.69 23.02 4.70
C VAL A 417 -1.34 22.36 4.91
N ALA A 418 -0.33 22.88 4.23
CA ALA A 418 1.08 22.60 4.48
C ALA A 418 1.81 23.90 4.85
N GLY A 419 2.80 23.82 5.72
CA GLY A 419 3.73 24.90 6.03
C GLY A 419 5.11 24.51 5.58
N LEU A 420 5.72 25.34 4.72
CA LEU A 420 7.08 25.14 4.21
C LEU A 420 8.05 25.96 5.03
N GLY A 421 9.11 25.35 5.54
CA GLY A 421 10.13 25.98 6.37
C GLY A 421 11.52 25.79 5.79
N ILE A 422 12.31 26.84 5.77
CA ILE A 422 13.68 26.81 5.28
C ILE A 422 14.64 27.58 6.16
N VAL A 423 15.88 27.11 6.20
CA VAL A 423 17.01 27.80 6.83
C VAL A 423 18.22 27.71 5.91
N LEU A 424 18.82 28.86 5.60
CA LEU A 424 20.06 28.96 4.83
C LEU A 424 21.22 29.34 5.75
N ARG A 425 22.30 28.57 5.76
CA ARG A 425 23.48 28.75 6.58
C ARG A 425 24.76 28.84 5.75
N ASP A 426 25.69 29.65 6.23
CA ASP A 426 27.02 29.79 5.64
C ASP A 426 28.01 28.68 6.12
N PHE A 427 29.24 28.77 5.67
CA PHE A 427 30.33 27.84 6.03
C PHE A 427 30.75 27.93 7.50
N ASN A 428 30.40 28.97 8.23
CA ASN A 428 30.59 29.09 9.68
C ASN A 428 29.43 28.48 10.47
N GLY A 429 28.35 28.06 9.80
CA GLY A 429 27.13 27.59 10.41
C GLY A 429 26.15 28.70 10.80
N SER A 430 26.51 29.96 10.52
CA SER A 430 25.67 31.13 10.82
C SER A 430 24.44 31.16 9.90
N VAL A 431 23.27 31.44 10.49
CA VAL A 431 22.03 31.58 9.71
C VAL A 431 22.08 32.88 8.92
N VAL A 432 22.02 32.78 7.60
CA VAL A 432 21.99 33.89 6.65
C VAL A 432 20.55 34.31 6.36
N ALA A 433 19.65 33.33 6.25
CA ALA A 433 18.24 33.57 6.04
C ALA A 433 17.40 32.43 6.59
N ALA A 434 16.17 32.74 6.96
CA ALA A 434 15.12 31.82 7.27
C ALA A 434 13.83 32.27 6.61
N ALA A 435 12.94 31.33 6.28
CA ALA A 435 11.69 31.72 5.66
C ALA A 435 10.56 30.72 5.89
N VAL A 436 9.33 31.22 5.89
CA VAL A 436 8.09 30.47 6.01
C VAL A 436 7.19 30.72 4.81
N LYS A 437 6.49 29.68 4.38
CA LYS A 437 5.45 29.81 3.35
C LYS A 437 4.29 28.87 3.65
N PRO A 438 3.06 29.37 3.79
CA PRO A 438 1.88 28.55 3.78
C PRO A 438 1.63 27.98 2.36
N SER A 439 1.22 26.73 2.26
CA SER A 439 0.88 26.07 1.00
C SER A 439 -0.35 25.19 1.16
N LYS A 440 -0.94 24.79 0.06
CA LYS A 440 -2.04 23.80 0.05
C LYS A 440 -1.48 22.40 0.20
N PHE A 441 -2.08 21.60 1.05
CA PHE A 441 -1.73 20.18 1.17
C PHE A 441 -2.56 19.33 0.20
N TYR A 442 -1.91 18.67 -0.74
CA TYR A 442 -2.53 17.83 -1.77
C TYR A 442 -2.65 16.34 -1.38
N GLY A 443 -2.58 16.02 -0.08
CA GLY A 443 -2.71 14.64 0.42
C GLY A 443 -1.45 13.78 0.32
N ASP A 444 -0.35 14.32 -0.19
CA ASP A 444 0.95 13.63 -0.30
C ASP A 444 2.05 14.42 0.41
N ILE A 445 2.63 13.80 1.45
CA ILE A 445 3.73 14.40 2.23
C ILE A 445 4.96 14.61 1.36
N ILE A 446 5.27 13.65 0.45
CA ILE A 446 6.44 13.77 -0.45
C ILE A 446 6.27 14.98 -1.38
N PHE A 447 5.03 15.30 -1.77
CA PHE A 447 4.73 16.50 -2.55
C PHE A 447 5.06 17.77 -1.76
N ALA A 448 4.59 17.88 -0.52
CA ALA A 448 4.85 19.04 0.34
C ALA A 448 6.34 19.22 0.63
N GLU A 449 7.06 18.13 0.91
CA GLU A 449 8.52 18.14 1.10
C GLU A 449 9.27 18.59 -0.17
N ALA A 450 8.82 18.14 -1.35
CA ALA A 450 9.39 18.59 -2.61
C ALA A 450 9.11 20.09 -2.87
N GLU A 451 7.91 20.59 -2.54
CA GLU A 451 7.60 22.02 -2.58
C GLU A 451 8.50 22.84 -1.65
N ALA A 452 8.84 22.30 -0.46
CA ALA A 452 9.78 22.97 0.44
C ALA A 452 11.18 23.09 -0.17
N VAL A 453 11.66 22.04 -0.87
CA VAL A 453 12.93 22.11 -1.61
C VAL A 453 12.85 23.14 -2.75
N GLU A 454 11.78 23.12 -3.54
CA GLU A 454 11.60 24.05 -4.66
C GLU A 454 11.62 25.50 -4.18
N TRP A 455 10.80 25.78 -3.16
CA TRP A 455 10.72 27.13 -2.60
C TRP A 455 12.03 27.54 -1.91
N GLY A 456 12.67 26.64 -1.20
CA GLY A 456 13.97 26.88 -0.57
C GLY A 456 15.03 27.28 -1.60
N LEU A 457 15.09 26.63 -2.77
CA LEU A 457 15.99 27.03 -3.85
C LEU A 457 15.62 28.38 -4.45
N GLN A 458 14.31 28.72 -4.55
CA GLN A 458 13.88 30.06 -5.00
C GLN A 458 14.36 31.15 -4.03
N VAL A 459 14.21 30.94 -2.72
CA VAL A 459 14.72 31.89 -1.71
C VAL A 459 16.24 31.95 -1.72
N ALA A 460 16.92 30.81 -1.82
CA ALA A 460 18.36 30.78 -1.91
C ALA A 460 18.88 31.55 -3.12
N ARG A 461 18.24 31.41 -4.28
CA ARG A 461 18.55 32.16 -5.50
C ARG A 461 18.42 33.69 -5.30
N TYR A 462 17.44 34.11 -4.50
CA TYR A 462 17.26 35.54 -4.18
C TYR A 462 18.38 36.08 -3.29
N ILE A 463 19.07 35.20 -2.52
CA ILE A 463 20.10 35.58 -1.56
C ILE A 463 21.51 35.39 -2.12
N THR A 464 21.74 34.29 -2.81
CA THR A 464 23.06 33.88 -3.30
C THR A 464 22.95 33.01 -4.56
N MET A 465 23.96 33.11 -5.43
CA MET A 465 24.12 32.23 -6.58
C MET A 465 25.26 31.20 -6.38
N ALA A 466 25.78 31.10 -5.17
CA ALA A 466 26.87 30.19 -4.81
C ALA A 466 26.48 28.71 -4.89
N SER A 467 27.42 27.85 -4.58
CA SER A 467 27.17 26.41 -4.47
C SER A 467 26.33 26.09 -3.24
N ILE A 468 25.32 25.20 -3.38
CA ILE A 468 24.34 24.90 -2.33
C ILE A 468 24.28 23.40 -2.05
N ILE A 469 24.26 23.06 -0.75
CA ILE A 469 23.91 21.72 -0.26
C ILE A 469 22.49 21.80 0.30
N VAL A 470 21.55 21.14 -0.37
CA VAL A 470 20.15 21.01 0.11
C VAL A 470 20.06 19.78 1.01
N GLU A 471 19.58 19.97 2.23
CA GLU A 471 19.30 18.91 3.21
C GLU A 471 17.80 18.81 3.47
N THR A 472 17.26 17.60 3.34
CA THR A 472 15.88 17.24 3.69
C THR A 472 15.86 15.97 4.49
N ASP A 473 14.94 15.81 5.43
CA ASP A 473 14.71 14.56 6.16
C ASP A 473 13.78 13.59 5.39
N SER A 474 13.35 13.96 4.20
CA SER A 474 12.61 13.11 3.27
C SER A 474 13.55 12.32 2.35
N GLN A 475 13.83 11.05 2.72
CA GLN A 475 14.59 10.13 1.85
C GLN A 475 13.94 9.98 0.46
N GLY A 476 12.58 10.04 0.40
CA GLY A 476 11.83 9.96 -0.84
C GLY A 476 12.16 11.08 -1.82
N VAL A 477 12.20 12.33 -1.34
CA VAL A 477 12.54 13.51 -2.15
C VAL A 477 14.02 13.46 -2.58
N SER A 478 14.93 13.13 -1.66
CA SER A 478 16.35 12.97 -1.98
C SER A 478 16.60 11.92 -3.07
N ASP A 479 15.92 10.75 -2.99
CA ASP A 479 16.04 9.69 -4.01
C ASP A 479 15.50 10.14 -5.37
N LEU A 480 14.42 10.91 -5.39
CA LEU A 480 13.82 11.42 -6.64
C LEU A 480 14.72 12.46 -7.32
N LEU A 481 15.26 13.40 -6.55
CA LEU A 481 16.12 14.47 -7.08
C LEU A 481 17.47 13.94 -7.56
N ASN A 482 18.00 12.91 -6.92
CA ASN A 482 19.23 12.23 -7.33
C ASN A 482 18.99 11.15 -8.42
N ASN A 483 17.80 11.13 -9.05
CA ASN A 483 17.41 10.16 -10.11
C ASN A 483 17.53 8.68 -9.72
N LYS A 484 17.52 8.37 -8.43
CA LYS A 484 17.56 6.98 -7.93
C LYS A 484 16.24 6.24 -8.13
N LYS A 485 15.14 6.99 -8.33
CA LYS A 485 13.80 6.42 -8.57
C LYS A 485 13.08 7.23 -9.65
N SER A 486 12.37 6.53 -10.54
CA SER A 486 11.47 7.17 -11.49
C SER A 486 10.14 7.52 -10.80
N ASN A 487 9.61 8.70 -11.08
CA ASN A 487 8.29 9.15 -10.60
C ASN A 487 7.45 9.65 -11.77
N ARG A 488 6.17 9.24 -11.78
CA ARG A 488 5.17 9.65 -12.77
C ARG A 488 3.89 10.19 -12.09
N SER A 489 3.89 10.31 -10.75
CA SER A 489 2.81 10.95 -9.98
C SER A 489 2.86 12.47 -10.12
N GLU A 490 1.96 13.16 -9.47
CA GLU A 490 1.90 14.63 -9.45
C GLU A 490 3.18 15.28 -8.91
N VAL A 491 3.90 14.62 -8.00
CA VAL A 491 5.21 15.08 -7.48
C VAL A 491 6.23 15.34 -8.59
N PHE A 492 6.10 14.66 -9.74
CA PHE A 492 6.97 14.88 -10.89
C PHE A 492 7.00 16.34 -11.34
N TRP A 493 5.88 17.07 -11.23
CA TRP A 493 5.85 18.48 -11.62
C TRP A 493 6.83 19.30 -10.80
N VAL A 494 6.78 19.14 -9.47
CA VAL A 494 7.67 19.85 -8.55
C VAL A 494 9.12 19.41 -8.75
N ILE A 495 9.38 18.10 -8.86
CA ILE A 495 10.75 17.59 -9.14
C ILE A 495 11.32 18.18 -10.43
N SER A 496 10.50 18.28 -11.47
CA SER A 496 10.93 18.87 -12.75
C SER A 496 11.22 20.37 -12.64
N GLU A 497 10.46 21.14 -11.83
CA GLU A 497 10.77 22.53 -11.54
C GLU A 497 12.07 22.68 -10.75
N ILE A 498 12.28 21.84 -9.73
CA ILE A 498 13.54 21.82 -8.97
C ILE A 498 14.73 21.54 -9.88
N GLN A 499 14.63 20.58 -10.81
CA GLN A 499 15.70 20.27 -11.76
C GLN A 499 16.05 21.44 -12.67
N GLU A 500 15.08 22.26 -13.06
CA GLU A 500 15.35 23.50 -13.80
C GLU A 500 15.98 24.58 -12.91
N LEU A 501 15.52 24.72 -11.66
CA LEU A 501 16.12 25.67 -10.71
C LEU A 501 17.58 25.32 -10.38
N VAL A 502 17.90 24.06 -10.23
CA VAL A 502 19.26 23.58 -9.94
C VAL A 502 20.27 24.04 -11.01
N LYS A 503 19.86 24.16 -12.28
CA LYS A 503 20.74 24.61 -13.39
C LYS A 503 21.21 26.07 -13.25
N VAL A 504 20.55 26.85 -12.43
CA VAL A 504 20.85 28.29 -12.24
C VAL A 504 22.01 28.50 -11.26
N PHE A 505 22.28 27.55 -10.37
CA PHE A 505 23.37 27.64 -9.39
C PHE A 505 24.69 27.07 -9.93
N CYS A 506 25.80 27.51 -9.38
CA CYS A 506 27.13 26.98 -9.74
C CYS A 506 27.20 25.47 -9.51
N ASN A 507 26.78 25.03 -8.31
CA ASN A 507 26.64 23.61 -7.97
C ASN A 507 25.52 23.41 -6.96
N VAL A 508 24.75 22.31 -7.11
CA VAL A 508 23.75 21.90 -6.12
C VAL A 508 23.95 20.42 -5.79
N LYS A 509 24.01 20.10 -4.50
CA LYS A 509 23.98 18.73 -3.97
C LYS A 509 22.76 18.57 -3.14
N VAL A 510 21.97 17.53 -3.39
CA VAL A 510 20.80 17.19 -2.57
C VAL A 510 21.11 15.93 -1.77
N GLN A 511 20.97 16.01 -0.44
CA GLN A 511 21.24 14.90 0.45
C GLN A 511 20.18 14.74 1.53
N TYR A 512 19.99 13.50 1.94
CA TYR A 512 19.17 13.17 3.10
C TYR A 512 19.92 13.55 4.38
N THR A 513 19.21 14.12 5.36
CA THR A 513 19.71 14.36 6.71
C THR A 513 18.75 13.78 7.74
N PRO A 514 19.24 13.20 8.86
CA PRO A 514 18.35 12.72 9.91
C PRO A 514 17.53 13.87 10.52
N ARG A 515 16.31 13.58 10.96
CA ARG A 515 15.35 14.57 11.46
C ARG A 515 15.91 15.43 12.61
N HIS A 516 16.71 14.85 13.53
CA HIS A 516 17.34 15.60 14.61
C HIS A 516 18.39 16.63 14.09
N CYS A 517 18.98 16.44 12.93
CA CYS A 517 19.84 17.40 12.25
C CYS A 517 19.06 18.45 11.43
N ASN A 518 17.74 18.28 11.27
CA ASN A 518 16.84 19.19 10.53
C ASN A 518 15.85 19.94 11.43
N SER A 519 16.08 19.93 12.75
CA SER A 519 15.15 20.42 13.78
C SER A 519 14.71 21.88 13.58
N ILE A 520 15.63 22.77 13.17
CA ILE A 520 15.31 24.18 12.94
C ILE A 520 14.35 24.33 11.75
N ALA A 521 14.64 23.70 10.61
CA ALA A 521 13.76 23.76 9.45
C ALA A 521 12.37 23.19 9.80
N HIS A 522 12.33 22.11 10.60
CA HIS A 522 11.08 21.55 11.12
C HIS A 522 10.29 22.54 11.98
N SER A 523 10.95 23.24 12.91
CA SER A 523 10.29 24.24 13.74
C SER A 523 9.74 25.41 12.91
N ILE A 524 10.48 25.87 11.91
CA ILE A 524 10.05 26.93 10.98
C ILE A 524 8.89 26.45 10.09
N ALA A 525 8.91 25.21 9.61
CA ALA A 525 7.80 24.64 8.85
C ALA A 525 6.50 24.57 9.67
N ARG A 526 6.61 24.28 10.97
CA ARG A 526 5.45 24.31 11.88
C ARG A 526 4.91 25.73 12.11
N LEU A 527 5.77 26.74 12.19
CA LEU A 527 5.34 28.15 12.25
C LEU A 527 4.55 28.55 11.00
N ALA A 528 4.98 28.09 9.83
CA ALA A 528 4.32 28.36 8.56
C ALA A 528 2.84 27.91 8.50
N LEU A 529 2.44 26.93 9.32
CA LEU A 529 1.03 26.49 9.42
C LEU A 529 0.08 27.54 10.04
N GLY A 530 0.65 28.52 10.75
CA GLY A 530 -0.10 29.64 11.35
C GLY A 530 0.05 30.97 10.60
N CYS A 531 0.83 31.00 9.53
CA CYS A 531 1.04 32.20 8.71
C CYS A 531 0.02 32.28 7.57
N GLU A 532 -0.41 33.49 7.22
CA GLU A 532 -1.28 33.75 6.08
C GLU A 532 -0.47 34.00 4.81
N GLU A 533 0.73 34.57 4.93
CA GLU A 533 1.62 34.94 3.84
C GLU A 533 3.02 34.36 3.99
N SER A 534 3.78 34.36 2.90
CA SER A 534 5.18 33.96 2.92
C SER A 534 6.05 35.09 3.46
N VAL A 535 6.95 34.76 4.40
CA VAL A 535 7.87 35.72 5.01
C VAL A 535 9.30 35.22 4.88
N ILE A 536 10.20 36.10 4.48
CA ILE A 536 11.65 35.83 4.41
C ILE A 536 12.36 36.77 5.37
N TRP A 537 13.09 36.21 6.30
CA TRP A 537 13.91 36.94 7.28
C TRP A 537 15.39 36.86 6.91
N LYS A 538 16.07 38.00 7.05
CA LYS A 538 17.54 38.13 6.97
C LYS A 538 18.04 38.77 8.24
N ASN A 539 19.33 38.67 8.50
CA ASN A 539 19.93 39.32 9.67
C ASN A 539 19.76 40.87 9.62
N PRO A 540 19.25 41.56 10.69
CA PRO A 540 18.88 40.99 11.99
C PRO A 540 17.52 40.27 11.99
N PHE A 541 17.47 39.13 12.71
CA PHE A 541 16.24 38.34 12.81
C PHE A 541 15.33 38.85 13.93
N PRO A 542 14.00 38.73 13.83
CA PRO A 542 13.07 38.93 14.95
C PRO A 542 13.39 38.00 16.13
N GLU A 543 13.16 38.46 17.36
CA GLU A 543 13.50 37.70 18.58
C GLU A 543 12.89 36.28 18.58
N ASN A 544 11.62 36.14 18.23
CA ASN A 544 10.92 34.85 18.19
C ASN A 544 11.56 33.86 17.22
N ILE A 545 12.17 34.34 16.14
CA ILE A 545 12.88 33.49 15.16
C ILE A 545 14.31 33.23 15.65
N TRP A 546 14.94 34.20 16.27
CA TRP A 546 16.29 34.08 16.82
C TRP A 546 16.39 32.96 17.87
N TYR A 547 15.41 32.86 18.77
CA TYR A 547 15.36 31.78 19.77
C TYR A 547 15.38 30.37 19.17
N LEU A 548 14.80 30.15 17.99
CA LEU A 548 14.82 28.85 17.30
C LEU A 548 16.23 28.44 16.86
N PHE A 549 17.10 29.41 16.63
CA PHE A 549 18.48 29.14 16.21
C PHE A 549 19.40 28.83 17.38
N GLN A 550 19.11 29.35 18.58
CA GLN A 550 19.89 29.11 19.79
C GLN A 550 19.63 27.72 20.37
N SER A 551 18.39 27.24 20.36
CA SER A 551 17.99 25.94 20.91
C SER A 551 18.57 24.72 20.22
N SER A 552 19.30 24.90 19.11
CA SER A 552 19.84 23.81 18.28
C SER A 552 21.36 23.69 18.37
N ASN A 553 22.02 24.47 19.20
CA ASN A 553 23.46 24.39 19.42
C ASN A 553 23.84 23.46 20.61
N GLU A 554 22.87 22.76 21.21
CA GLU A 554 23.03 21.65 22.14
C GLU A 554 22.79 20.30 21.42
#